data_9c26011f4ad3e159320a47f21c3ccea4
#
_entry.id   9c26011f4ad3e159320a47f21c3ccea4
#
_cell.length_a   1.000
_cell.length_b   1.000
_cell.length_c   1.000
_cell.angle_alpha   90.00
_cell.angle_beta   90.00
_cell.angle_gamma   90.00
#
_symmetry.space_group_name_H-M   'P 1'
#
loop_
_entity.id
_entity.type
_entity.pdbx_description
1 polymer ?
#
loop_
_entity_poly.entity_id
_entity_poly.type
_entity_poly.pdbx_seq_one_letter_code
_entity_poly.pdbx_strand_id
1 'polypeptide(L)'
;CFEQDVYTVMKMKTDLHPSAIEAIGNTPLVDLARITRDVDGRILAKLEYFNPGFSKKDRIARQIIADAETSGKLAAGQTVVELTSGNTGTGLAIVCGIKGYPFVAVMSKGNSVERARMMSALGAEVVLVDQLPASVPGQVSGGDLERVERETRRIVKERDAFRADQFQLRGNFRAHYLNTGPEIIRQSGGHIDVFCDFVGTGGSFAGCTAAFKEHNPAVKCFVVEPEGAAVLAGVPVTYPNHRIQGGGYNMLNLPLLNPAQVDGYVTVSDRQAIAMSRRLAREEGIFAGFSSGANVAAAIELLETSFEGQTAVVLICDSGLKYLSTDLWE
;
A
#
# COMPACT_ATOMS: atom_id res chain seq x y z
N CYS A 1 48.71 -42.06 -4.57
CA CYS A 1 48.29 -40.66 -4.46
C CYS A 1 46.86 -40.54 -4.94
N PHE A 2 45.93 -40.64 -4.04
CA PHE A 2 44.53 -40.32 -4.31
C PHE A 2 44.26 -38.99 -3.64
N GLU A 3 43.94 -38.00 -4.46
CA GLU A 3 43.50 -36.69 -4.02
C GLU A 3 42.22 -36.84 -3.22
N GLN A 4 42.24 -36.35 -1.97
CA GLN A 4 41.06 -36.14 -1.18
C GLN A 4 40.37 -34.86 -1.73
N ASP A 5 39.33 -35.06 -2.55
CA ASP A 5 38.39 -34.00 -2.87
C ASP A 5 37.69 -33.57 -1.59
N VAL A 6 38.14 -32.44 -1.10
CA VAL A 6 37.47 -31.73 0.01
C VAL A 6 36.19 -31.10 -0.55
N TYR A 7 35.08 -31.83 -0.45
CA TYR A 7 33.76 -31.25 -0.61
C TYR A 7 33.56 -30.21 0.50
N THR A 8 33.86 -28.97 0.19
CA THR A 8 33.39 -27.84 1.00
C THR A 8 31.87 -27.85 0.92
N VAL A 9 31.23 -28.43 1.92
CA VAL A 9 29.79 -28.28 2.10
C VAL A 9 29.51 -26.78 2.27
N MET A 10 29.21 -26.10 1.18
CA MET A 10 28.58 -24.77 1.25
C MET A 10 27.39 -24.95 2.16
N LYS A 11 27.42 -24.30 3.33
CA LYS A 11 26.24 -24.18 4.17
C LYS A 11 25.17 -23.52 3.29
N MET A 12 24.31 -24.32 2.71
CA MET A 12 23.12 -23.83 2.00
C MET A 12 22.33 -23.02 3.01
N LYS A 13 22.32 -21.70 2.85
CA LYS A 13 21.45 -20.83 3.62
C LYS A 13 20.05 -21.24 3.21
N THR A 14 19.32 -21.90 4.06
CA THR A 14 17.94 -22.28 3.78
C THR A 14 17.11 -21.00 3.76
N ASP A 15 16.39 -20.75 2.66
CA ASP A 15 15.42 -19.63 2.55
C ASP A 15 14.07 -20.02 3.18
N LEU A 16 14.10 -20.97 4.12
CA LEU A 16 12.92 -21.40 4.85
C LEU A 16 12.50 -20.34 5.87
N HIS A 17 11.32 -19.79 5.67
CA HIS A 17 10.70 -18.86 6.62
C HIS A 17 9.91 -19.62 7.68
N PRO A 18 10.06 -19.29 8.98
CA PRO A 18 9.34 -19.96 10.07
C PRO A 18 7.84 -19.64 10.08
N SER A 19 7.42 -18.53 9.47
CA SER A 19 6.01 -18.16 9.33
C SER A 19 5.78 -17.26 8.12
N ALA A 20 4.52 -17.02 7.75
CA ALA A 20 4.17 -16.09 6.68
C ALA A 20 4.52 -14.64 7.02
N ILE A 21 4.73 -14.28 8.30
CA ILE A 21 5.16 -12.93 8.69
C ILE A 21 6.56 -12.61 8.12
N GLU A 22 7.48 -13.57 8.13
CA GLU A 22 8.83 -13.39 7.61
C GLU A 22 8.88 -13.37 6.08
N ALA A 23 7.84 -13.88 5.42
CA ALA A 23 7.67 -13.77 3.97
C ALA A 23 7.17 -12.37 3.53
N ILE A 24 6.79 -11.49 4.48
CA ILE A 24 6.40 -10.12 4.17
C ILE A 24 7.65 -9.31 3.82
N GLY A 25 7.66 -8.73 2.62
CA GLY A 25 8.77 -7.94 2.12
C GLY A 25 9.61 -8.66 1.07
N ASN A 26 10.77 -8.12 0.73
CA ASN A 26 11.64 -8.59 -0.36
C ASN A 26 10.88 -8.88 -1.66
N THR A 27 9.82 -8.12 -1.91
CA THR A 27 9.01 -8.25 -3.12
C THR A 27 9.84 -7.93 -4.37
N PRO A 28 9.52 -8.52 -5.54
CA PRO A 28 10.24 -8.22 -6.77
C PRO A 28 10.16 -6.75 -7.18
N LEU A 29 11.22 -6.26 -7.82
CA LEU A 29 11.24 -5.02 -8.58
C LEU A 29 11.36 -5.40 -10.07
N VAL A 30 10.45 -4.91 -10.91
CA VAL A 30 10.34 -5.29 -12.33
C VAL A 30 10.41 -4.05 -13.21
N ASP A 31 11.14 -4.14 -14.33
CA ASP A 31 11.16 -3.12 -15.37
C ASP A 31 9.93 -3.25 -16.27
N LEU A 32 9.13 -2.20 -16.41
CA LEU A 32 7.95 -2.17 -17.27
C LEU A 32 8.30 -1.85 -18.74
N ALA A 33 9.21 -2.63 -19.31
CA ALA A 33 9.82 -2.35 -20.63
C ALA A 33 8.83 -2.38 -21.80
N ARG A 34 7.66 -3.04 -21.65
CA ARG A 34 6.64 -3.05 -22.72
C ARG A 34 5.75 -1.82 -22.67
N ILE A 35 5.40 -1.37 -21.47
CA ILE A 35 4.61 -0.15 -21.27
C ILE A 35 5.43 1.08 -21.64
N THR A 36 6.75 1.09 -21.39
CA THR A 36 7.64 2.23 -21.65
C THR A 36 8.34 2.19 -23.01
N ARG A 37 8.02 1.24 -23.90
CA ARG A 37 8.70 1.08 -25.19
C ARG A 37 8.72 2.34 -26.08
N ASP A 38 7.70 3.18 -25.96
CA ASP A 38 7.52 4.42 -26.73
C ASP A 38 7.77 5.67 -25.85
N VAL A 39 8.32 5.51 -24.65
CA VAL A 39 8.62 6.56 -23.67
C VAL A 39 10.14 6.61 -23.48
N ASP A 40 10.73 7.80 -23.56
CA ASP A 40 12.13 7.95 -23.20
C ASP A 40 12.29 7.93 -21.68
N GLY A 41 12.78 6.79 -21.15
CA GLY A 41 12.94 6.54 -19.73
C GLY A 41 12.53 5.12 -19.33
N ARG A 42 12.61 4.84 -18.01
CA ARG A 42 12.31 3.54 -17.45
C ARG A 42 11.34 3.66 -16.29
N ILE A 43 10.47 2.66 -16.12
CA ILE A 43 9.62 2.53 -14.91
C ILE A 43 9.95 1.23 -14.21
N LEU A 44 10.44 1.32 -12.99
CA LEU A 44 10.68 0.21 -12.10
C LEU A 44 9.49 0.04 -11.15
N ALA A 45 8.81 -1.08 -11.25
CA ALA A 45 7.58 -1.39 -10.51
C ALA A 45 7.87 -2.34 -9.34
N LYS A 46 7.65 -1.90 -8.11
CA LYS A 46 7.77 -2.72 -6.89
C LYS A 46 6.50 -3.50 -6.67
N LEU A 47 6.53 -4.83 -6.85
CA LEU A 47 5.36 -5.70 -6.87
C LEU A 47 4.87 -6.06 -5.46
N GLU A 48 4.22 -5.13 -4.79
CA GLU A 48 3.77 -5.29 -3.40
C GLU A 48 2.64 -6.31 -3.19
N TYR A 49 1.97 -6.75 -4.27
CA TYR A 49 0.98 -7.82 -4.19
C TYR A 49 1.59 -9.23 -3.99
N PHE A 50 2.91 -9.37 -4.04
CA PHE A 50 3.59 -10.61 -3.66
C PHE A 50 3.67 -10.82 -2.15
N ASN A 51 3.31 -9.85 -1.33
CA ASN A 51 3.13 -10.08 0.10
C ASN A 51 1.99 -11.08 0.36
N PRO A 52 2.00 -11.84 1.48
CA PRO A 52 1.00 -12.87 1.79
C PRO A 52 -0.46 -12.41 1.76
N GLY A 53 -0.75 -11.16 2.14
CA GLY A 53 -2.09 -10.54 2.07
C GLY A 53 -2.33 -9.77 0.76
N PHE A 54 -1.46 -9.95 -0.23
CA PHE A 54 -1.57 -9.38 -1.57
C PHE A 54 -1.56 -7.85 -1.62
N SER A 55 -0.80 -7.19 -0.71
CA SER A 55 -0.67 -5.72 -0.76
C SER A 55 0.52 -5.17 0.03
N LYS A 56 0.88 -3.91 -0.24
CA LYS A 56 1.86 -3.15 0.55
C LYS A 56 1.47 -2.99 2.03
N LYS A 57 0.21 -3.23 2.39
CA LYS A 57 -0.30 -3.07 3.75
C LYS A 57 0.12 -4.16 4.72
N ASP A 58 0.55 -5.31 4.24
CA ASP A 58 1.12 -6.37 5.09
C ASP A 58 2.35 -5.87 5.85
N ARG A 59 3.17 -5.06 5.18
CA ARG A 59 4.36 -4.44 5.79
C ARG A 59 4.01 -3.56 6.98
N ILE A 60 2.98 -2.72 6.81
CA ILE A 60 2.55 -1.82 7.89
C ILE A 60 1.91 -2.59 9.04
N ALA A 61 1.14 -3.63 8.76
CA ALA A 61 0.56 -4.50 9.77
C ALA A 61 1.66 -5.16 10.63
N ARG A 62 2.68 -5.75 9.99
CA ARG A 62 3.85 -6.31 10.69
C ARG A 62 4.54 -5.29 11.57
N GLN A 63 4.81 -4.10 11.03
CA GLN A 63 5.58 -3.09 11.74
C GLN A 63 4.80 -2.46 12.89
N ILE A 64 3.51 -2.15 12.70
CA ILE A 64 2.65 -1.58 13.75
C ILE A 64 2.55 -2.53 14.94
N ILE A 65 2.31 -3.80 14.69
CA ILE A 65 2.22 -4.80 15.77
C ILE A 65 3.58 -4.97 16.46
N ALA A 66 4.68 -5.09 15.72
CA ALA A 66 6.02 -5.20 16.31
C ALA A 66 6.40 -3.98 17.16
N ASP A 67 6.09 -2.76 16.70
CA ASP A 67 6.34 -1.53 17.45
C ASP A 67 5.49 -1.47 18.73
N ALA A 68 4.23 -1.92 18.66
CA ALA A 68 3.32 -1.93 19.79
C ALA A 68 3.75 -2.95 20.87
N GLU A 69 4.18 -4.14 20.46
CA GLU A 69 4.75 -5.15 21.35
C GLU A 69 6.03 -4.63 22.04
N THR A 70 6.96 -4.10 21.24
CA THR A 70 8.25 -3.60 21.75
C THR A 70 8.08 -2.44 22.73
N SER A 71 7.08 -1.57 22.51
CA SER A 71 6.80 -0.43 23.38
C SER A 71 5.88 -0.76 24.55
N GLY A 72 5.40 -2.00 24.69
CA GLY A 72 4.46 -2.43 25.72
C GLY A 72 3.04 -1.85 25.57
N LYS A 73 2.71 -1.26 24.42
CA LYS A 73 1.36 -0.73 24.12
C LYS A 73 0.35 -1.79 23.73
N LEU A 74 0.81 -2.96 23.32
CA LEU A 74 -0.01 -4.13 23.02
C LEU A 74 0.38 -5.25 23.96
N ALA A 75 -0.54 -5.62 24.86
CA ALA A 75 -0.35 -6.72 25.78
C ALA A 75 -0.66 -8.07 25.10
N ALA A 76 -0.04 -9.15 25.60
CA ALA A 76 -0.27 -10.48 25.08
C ALA A 76 -1.77 -10.86 25.16
N GLY A 77 -2.35 -11.30 24.04
CA GLY A 77 -3.76 -11.67 23.91
C GLY A 77 -4.75 -10.51 23.89
N GLN A 78 -4.28 -9.26 23.96
CA GLN A 78 -5.15 -8.08 23.84
C GLN A 78 -5.78 -8.01 22.44
N THR A 79 -7.04 -7.63 22.36
CA THR A 79 -7.74 -7.43 21.08
C THR A 79 -7.12 -6.29 20.30
N VAL A 80 -6.87 -6.50 19.01
CA VAL A 80 -6.46 -5.46 18.05
C VAL A 80 -7.67 -5.05 17.24
N VAL A 81 -7.87 -3.75 17.04
CA VAL A 81 -8.99 -3.19 16.26
C VAL A 81 -8.47 -2.21 15.23
N GLU A 82 -9.02 -2.24 14.01
CA GLU A 82 -8.71 -1.22 13.01
C GLU A 82 -9.89 -0.92 12.09
N LEU A 83 -10.02 0.38 11.75
CA LEU A 83 -10.81 0.85 10.63
C LEU A 83 -10.07 0.51 9.33
N THR A 84 -10.71 -0.24 8.45
CA THR A 84 -10.04 -0.66 7.22
C THR A 84 -10.99 -0.75 6.03
N SER A 85 -10.49 -0.42 4.85
CA SER A 85 -11.15 -0.72 3.56
C SER A 85 -10.78 -2.11 3.00
N GLY A 86 -9.95 -2.88 3.70
CA GLY A 86 -9.60 -4.27 3.37
C GLY A 86 -8.12 -4.60 3.40
N ASN A 87 -7.26 -3.86 2.72
CA ASN A 87 -5.82 -4.22 2.61
C ASN A 87 -5.11 -4.24 3.96
N THR A 88 -5.26 -3.19 4.77
CA THR A 88 -4.67 -3.14 6.12
C THR A 88 -5.28 -4.21 7.02
N GLY A 89 -6.61 -4.40 6.94
CA GLY A 89 -7.30 -5.45 7.68
C GLY A 89 -6.81 -6.84 7.32
N THR A 90 -6.56 -7.13 6.04
CA THR A 90 -5.99 -8.42 5.61
C THR A 90 -4.60 -8.63 6.20
N GLY A 91 -3.71 -7.63 6.13
CA GLY A 91 -2.38 -7.72 6.73
C GLY A 91 -2.43 -7.90 8.25
N LEU A 92 -3.31 -7.16 8.95
CA LEU A 92 -3.51 -7.32 10.39
C LEU A 92 -4.10 -8.70 10.74
N ALA A 93 -5.05 -9.22 9.95
CA ALA A 93 -5.61 -10.55 10.17
C ALA A 93 -4.52 -11.63 10.10
N ILE A 94 -3.60 -11.54 9.12
CA ILE A 94 -2.46 -12.46 9.01
C ILE A 94 -1.54 -12.33 10.23
N VAL A 95 -1.09 -11.14 10.55
CA VAL A 95 -0.11 -10.91 11.62
C VAL A 95 -0.71 -11.25 12.98
N CYS A 96 -1.92 -10.80 13.29
CA CYS A 96 -2.61 -11.08 14.54
C CYS A 96 -2.93 -12.57 14.69
N GLY A 97 -3.42 -13.23 13.64
CA GLY A 97 -3.72 -14.65 13.66
C GLY A 97 -2.50 -15.51 13.99
N ILE A 98 -1.34 -15.22 13.37
CA ILE A 98 -0.09 -15.95 13.63
C ILE A 98 0.45 -15.66 15.04
N LYS A 99 0.31 -14.41 15.53
CA LYS A 99 0.80 -14.00 16.85
C LYS A 99 -0.17 -14.29 18.01
N GLY A 100 -1.39 -14.78 17.71
CA GLY A 100 -2.39 -15.13 18.72
C GLY A 100 -3.16 -13.92 19.28
N TYR A 101 -3.25 -12.82 18.55
CA TYR A 101 -4.09 -11.67 18.91
C TYR A 101 -5.49 -11.79 18.28
N PRO A 102 -6.59 -11.66 19.04
CA PRO A 102 -7.90 -11.44 18.46
C PRO A 102 -7.90 -10.16 17.61
N PHE A 103 -8.42 -10.22 16.38
CA PHE A 103 -8.46 -9.04 15.51
C PHE A 103 -9.88 -8.71 15.06
N VAL A 104 -10.28 -7.45 15.20
CA VAL A 104 -11.55 -6.89 14.74
C VAL A 104 -11.32 -5.88 13.64
N ALA A 105 -11.80 -6.19 12.44
CA ALA A 105 -11.81 -5.29 11.31
C ALA A 105 -13.15 -4.57 11.19
N VAL A 106 -13.14 -3.24 11.27
CA VAL A 106 -14.36 -2.42 11.14
C VAL A 106 -14.36 -1.78 9.77
N MET A 107 -15.38 -2.05 8.95
CA MET A 107 -15.42 -1.55 7.57
C MET A 107 -16.83 -1.15 7.13
N SER A 108 -16.91 -0.27 6.14
CA SER A 108 -18.17 0.09 5.51
C SER A 108 -18.70 -1.04 4.62
N LYS A 109 -20.02 -1.26 4.60
CA LYS A 109 -20.69 -2.12 3.61
C LYS A 109 -20.52 -1.66 2.16
N GLY A 110 -20.07 -0.42 1.93
CA GLY A 110 -19.72 0.09 0.61
C GLY A 110 -18.40 -0.44 0.06
N ASN A 111 -17.61 -1.18 0.84
CA ASN A 111 -16.41 -1.85 0.33
C ASN A 111 -16.76 -3.20 -0.32
N SER A 112 -15.87 -3.72 -1.18
CA SER A 112 -16.10 -5.01 -1.85
C SER A 112 -16.21 -6.17 -0.85
N VAL A 113 -17.14 -7.09 -1.11
CA VAL A 113 -17.43 -8.24 -0.26
C VAL A 113 -16.25 -9.21 -0.14
N GLU A 114 -15.43 -9.31 -1.18
CA GLU A 114 -14.24 -10.18 -1.20
C GLU A 114 -13.27 -9.82 -0.09
N ARG A 115 -13.12 -8.53 0.21
CA ARG A 115 -12.23 -8.05 1.27
C ARG A 115 -12.70 -8.48 2.66
N ALA A 116 -14.00 -8.38 2.91
CA ALA A 116 -14.60 -8.88 4.16
C ALA A 116 -14.41 -10.40 4.29
N ARG A 117 -14.68 -11.15 3.20
CA ARG A 117 -14.49 -12.61 3.16
C ARG A 117 -13.05 -13.03 3.40
N MET A 118 -12.07 -12.33 2.80
CA MET A 118 -10.65 -12.60 3.03
C MET A 118 -10.28 -12.43 4.50
N MET A 119 -10.68 -11.33 5.14
CA MET A 119 -10.37 -11.07 6.55
C MET A 119 -11.03 -12.12 7.46
N SER A 120 -12.30 -12.47 7.21
CA SER A 120 -12.99 -13.51 7.96
C SER A 120 -12.35 -14.89 7.80
N ALA A 121 -11.92 -15.26 6.59
CA ALA A 121 -11.21 -16.51 6.33
C ALA A 121 -9.84 -16.60 7.05
N LEU A 122 -9.21 -15.45 7.31
CA LEU A 122 -8.00 -15.32 8.09
C LEU A 122 -8.24 -15.24 9.61
N GLY A 123 -9.49 -15.42 10.05
CA GLY A 123 -9.85 -15.46 11.48
C GLY A 123 -10.22 -14.11 12.10
N ALA A 124 -10.30 -13.04 11.33
CA ALA A 124 -10.75 -11.75 11.85
C ALA A 124 -12.26 -11.72 12.10
N GLU A 125 -12.68 -11.08 13.19
CA GLU A 125 -14.05 -10.62 13.37
C GLU A 125 -14.26 -9.39 12.46
N VAL A 126 -15.20 -9.47 11.50
CA VAL A 126 -15.49 -8.37 10.58
C VAL A 126 -16.80 -7.69 10.98
N VAL A 127 -16.71 -6.44 11.41
CA VAL A 127 -17.86 -5.59 11.75
C VAL A 127 -18.19 -4.71 10.55
N LEU A 128 -19.34 -4.98 9.92
CA LEU A 128 -19.82 -4.23 8.77
C LEU A 128 -20.75 -3.09 9.22
N VAL A 129 -20.36 -1.86 8.90
CA VAL A 129 -21.12 -0.63 9.20
C VAL A 129 -21.93 -0.22 7.98
N ASP A 130 -23.21 0.08 8.19
CA ASP A 130 -24.11 0.54 7.14
C ASP A 130 -23.66 1.90 6.57
N GLN A 131 -23.81 2.05 5.26
CA GLN A 131 -23.61 3.33 4.58
C GLN A 131 -24.69 4.35 5.00
N LEU A 132 -24.39 5.63 4.80
CA LEU A 132 -25.40 6.68 4.90
C LEU A 132 -26.49 6.48 3.82
N PRO A 133 -27.74 6.84 4.08
CA PRO A 133 -28.81 6.71 3.09
C PRO A 133 -28.56 7.44 1.76
N ALA A 134 -27.75 8.50 1.80
CA ALA A 134 -27.38 9.30 0.62
C ALA A 134 -26.10 8.80 -0.07
N SER A 135 -25.43 7.78 0.46
CA SER A 135 -24.21 7.24 -0.15
C SER A 135 -24.54 6.37 -1.36
N VAL A 136 -23.68 6.43 -2.37
CA VAL A 136 -23.79 5.57 -3.56
C VAL A 136 -23.40 4.14 -3.14
N PRO A 137 -24.23 3.12 -3.44
CA PRO A 137 -23.88 1.73 -3.17
C PRO A 137 -22.55 1.33 -3.81
N GLY A 138 -21.67 0.67 -3.04
CA GLY A 138 -20.34 0.25 -3.52
C GLY A 138 -19.28 1.36 -3.53
N GLN A 139 -19.60 2.57 -3.06
CA GLN A 139 -18.65 3.67 -2.89
C GLN A 139 -18.70 4.17 -1.46
N VAL A 140 -17.53 4.37 -0.85
CA VAL A 140 -17.42 4.82 0.54
C VAL A 140 -17.19 6.33 0.57
N SER A 141 -18.17 7.06 1.09
CA SER A 141 -18.09 8.51 1.29
C SER A 141 -17.33 8.89 2.57
N GLY A 142 -16.95 10.16 2.69
CA GLY A 142 -16.36 10.68 3.94
C GLY A 142 -17.27 10.49 5.15
N GLY A 143 -18.58 10.68 4.99
CA GLY A 143 -19.56 10.46 6.08
C GLY A 143 -19.70 8.96 6.45
N ASP A 144 -19.51 8.04 5.49
CA ASP A 144 -19.47 6.61 5.79
C ASP A 144 -18.23 6.28 6.62
N LEU A 145 -17.07 6.87 6.27
CA LEU A 145 -15.84 6.70 7.05
C LEU A 145 -15.98 7.22 8.48
N GLU A 146 -16.65 8.35 8.68
CA GLU A 146 -16.94 8.87 10.04
C GLU A 146 -17.81 7.91 10.86
N ARG A 147 -18.77 7.22 10.22
CA ARG A 147 -19.58 6.19 10.90
C ARG A 147 -18.71 4.99 11.30
N VAL A 148 -17.87 4.51 10.39
CA VAL A 148 -16.93 3.42 10.66
C VAL A 148 -15.96 3.80 11.78
N GLU A 149 -15.44 5.02 11.75
CA GLU A 149 -14.55 5.54 12.80
C GLU A 149 -15.23 5.57 14.18
N ARG A 150 -16.48 6.02 14.25
CA ARG A 150 -17.26 6.05 15.49
C ARG A 150 -17.47 4.64 16.08
N GLU A 151 -17.79 3.68 15.20
CA GLU A 151 -17.95 2.29 15.60
C GLU A 151 -16.62 1.68 16.04
N THR A 152 -15.55 1.97 15.34
CA THR A 152 -14.19 1.56 15.72
C THR A 152 -13.83 2.05 17.12
N ARG A 153 -14.04 3.32 17.40
CA ARG A 153 -13.79 3.90 18.74
C ARG A 153 -14.64 3.26 19.83
N ARG A 154 -15.91 2.94 19.52
CA ARG A 154 -16.81 2.25 20.46
C ARG A 154 -16.23 0.89 20.85
N ILE A 155 -15.83 0.08 19.86
CA ILE A 155 -15.26 -1.26 20.07
C ILE A 155 -13.94 -1.18 20.84
N VAL A 156 -13.05 -0.24 20.48
CA VAL A 156 -11.78 -0.02 21.18
C VAL A 156 -12.03 0.23 22.67
N LYS A 157 -12.99 1.10 23.00
CA LYS A 157 -13.31 1.42 24.40
C LYS A 157 -13.96 0.24 25.14
N GLU A 158 -14.88 -0.47 24.51
CA GLU A 158 -15.62 -1.57 25.15
C GLU A 158 -14.76 -2.78 25.43
N ARG A 159 -13.76 -3.05 24.57
CA ARG A 159 -12.89 -4.23 24.68
C ARG A 159 -11.51 -3.92 25.27
N ASP A 160 -11.25 -2.69 25.68
CA ASP A 160 -9.92 -2.22 26.06
C ASP A 160 -8.86 -2.64 25.03
N ALA A 161 -9.19 -2.41 23.75
CA ALA A 161 -8.44 -2.93 22.63
C ALA A 161 -7.33 -1.97 22.17
N PHE A 162 -6.24 -2.53 21.64
CA PHE A 162 -5.24 -1.76 20.94
C PHE A 162 -5.75 -1.36 19.54
N ARG A 163 -5.74 -0.07 19.27
CA ARG A 163 -6.04 0.44 17.93
C ARG A 163 -4.81 0.50 17.06
N ALA A 164 -4.82 -0.27 15.97
CA ALA A 164 -3.72 -0.30 14.98
C ALA A 164 -3.82 0.85 13.96
N ASP A 165 -4.06 2.07 14.43
CA ASP A 165 -4.36 3.25 13.62
C ASP A 165 -3.30 3.53 12.55
N GLN A 166 -3.60 3.12 11.32
CA GLN A 166 -2.70 3.27 10.18
C GLN A 166 -2.47 4.73 9.76
N PHE A 167 -3.34 5.66 10.17
CA PHE A 167 -3.19 7.08 9.87
C PHE A 167 -2.26 7.79 10.86
N GLN A 168 -2.15 7.30 12.09
CA GLN A 168 -1.45 7.96 13.18
C GLN A 168 -0.14 7.26 13.56
N LEU A 169 -0.10 5.92 13.53
CA LEU A 169 1.03 5.17 14.03
C LEU A 169 2.23 5.21 13.08
N ARG A 170 3.36 5.65 13.60
CA ARG A 170 4.63 5.73 12.85
C ARG A 170 5.12 4.37 12.34
N GLY A 171 4.61 3.26 12.82
CA GLY A 171 4.87 1.94 12.28
C GLY A 171 4.54 1.85 10.78
N ASN A 172 3.53 2.59 10.30
CA ASN A 172 3.23 2.68 8.88
C ASN A 172 4.40 3.34 8.09
N PHE A 173 4.89 4.48 8.52
CA PHE A 173 6.08 5.11 7.93
C PHE A 173 7.31 4.20 8.01
N ARG A 174 7.58 3.66 9.20
CA ARG A 174 8.77 2.82 9.47
C ARG A 174 8.82 1.56 8.63
N ALA A 175 7.65 0.94 8.35
CA ALA A 175 7.57 -0.24 7.49
C ALA A 175 8.18 0.01 6.10
N HIS A 176 7.98 1.19 5.55
CA HIS A 176 8.47 1.55 4.23
C HIS A 176 9.87 2.16 4.27
N TYR A 177 10.17 2.97 5.29
CA TYR A 177 11.50 3.54 5.48
C TYR A 177 12.57 2.48 5.74
N LEU A 178 12.27 1.50 6.61
CA LEU A 178 13.22 0.45 7.00
C LEU A 178 13.31 -0.71 6.02
N ASN A 179 12.29 -0.90 5.17
CA ASN A 179 12.22 -2.08 4.31
C ASN A 179 12.00 -1.72 2.83
N THR A 180 10.85 -1.15 2.44
CA THR A 180 10.48 -0.96 1.03
C THR A 180 11.48 -0.05 0.30
N GLY A 181 11.82 1.10 0.87
CA GLY A 181 12.82 2.01 0.31
C GLY A 181 14.19 1.36 0.13
N PRO A 182 14.79 0.80 1.18
CA PRO A 182 16.08 0.08 1.08
C PRO A 182 16.07 -1.11 0.12
N GLU A 183 14.96 -1.86 0.05
CA GLU A 183 14.80 -2.93 -0.94
C GLU A 183 14.88 -2.38 -2.38
N ILE A 184 14.15 -1.30 -2.67
CA ILE A 184 14.14 -0.67 -3.99
C ILE A 184 15.54 -0.12 -4.33
N ILE A 185 16.21 0.59 -3.42
CA ILE A 185 17.56 1.09 -3.61
C ILE A 185 18.51 -0.05 -3.99
N ARG A 186 18.49 -1.14 -3.23
CA ARG A 186 19.33 -2.31 -3.51
C ARG A 186 19.00 -2.94 -4.86
N GLN A 187 17.73 -3.14 -5.17
CA GLN A 187 17.27 -3.83 -6.38
C GLN A 187 17.48 -3.00 -7.66
N SER A 188 17.41 -1.67 -7.56
CA SER A 188 17.67 -0.76 -8.68
C SER A 188 19.18 -0.46 -8.87
N GLY A 189 20.05 -0.96 -7.97
CA GLY A 189 21.45 -0.57 -7.94
C GLY A 189 21.65 0.91 -7.57
N GLY A 190 20.69 1.52 -6.87
CA GLY A 190 20.71 2.93 -6.48
C GLY A 190 20.24 3.90 -7.59
N HIS A 191 19.91 3.39 -8.76
CA HIS A 191 19.45 4.22 -9.90
C HIS A 191 17.96 4.54 -9.76
N ILE A 192 17.67 5.67 -9.12
CA ILE A 192 16.33 6.20 -8.91
C ILE A 192 16.39 7.71 -9.10
N ASP A 193 15.66 8.24 -10.07
CA ASP A 193 15.57 9.68 -10.33
C ASP A 193 14.23 10.24 -9.83
N VAL A 194 13.15 9.49 -10.06
CA VAL A 194 11.78 9.88 -9.72
C VAL A 194 11.07 8.77 -8.95
N PHE A 195 10.30 9.15 -7.97
CA PHE A 195 9.36 8.27 -7.26
C PHE A 195 7.98 8.89 -7.25
N CYS A 196 6.95 8.11 -7.54
CA CYS A 196 5.57 8.55 -7.35
C CYS A 196 4.72 7.42 -6.72
N ASP A 197 3.82 7.80 -5.81
CA ASP A 197 2.90 6.87 -5.13
C ASP A 197 1.55 7.54 -4.87
N PHE A 198 0.48 6.79 -5.15
CA PHE A 198 -0.90 7.19 -4.85
C PHE A 198 -1.13 7.17 -3.33
N VAL A 199 -1.51 8.34 -2.79
CA VAL A 199 -1.51 8.57 -1.35
C VAL A 199 -2.89 8.28 -0.73
N GLY A 200 -2.88 7.40 0.29
CA GLY A 200 -4.00 7.19 1.20
C GLY A 200 -3.68 7.74 2.59
N THR A 201 -2.90 6.98 3.38
CA THR A 201 -2.46 7.39 4.72
C THR A 201 -1.16 8.21 4.71
N GLY A 202 -0.49 8.30 3.58
CA GLY A 202 0.81 8.96 3.43
C GLY A 202 2.02 8.10 3.79
N GLY A 203 1.85 7.00 4.53
CA GLY A 203 2.96 6.25 5.11
C GLY A 203 3.93 5.64 4.09
N SER A 204 3.43 5.04 3.00
CA SER A 204 4.30 4.45 1.97
C SER A 204 5.09 5.51 1.20
N PHE A 205 4.41 6.59 0.80
CA PHE A 205 5.08 7.71 0.16
C PHE A 205 6.16 8.30 1.08
N ALA A 206 5.79 8.67 2.31
CA ALA A 206 6.70 9.32 3.24
C ALA A 206 7.91 8.42 3.61
N GLY A 207 7.66 7.13 3.88
CA GLY A 207 8.73 6.20 4.25
C GLY A 207 9.71 5.93 3.09
N CYS A 208 9.19 5.69 1.88
CA CYS A 208 10.06 5.51 0.70
C CYS A 208 10.81 6.80 0.36
N THR A 209 10.13 7.95 0.34
CA THR A 209 10.74 9.25 0.06
C THR A 209 11.88 9.56 1.03
N ALA A 210 11.69 9.32 2.34
CA ALA A 210 12.73 9.54 3.33
C ALA A 210 13.96 8.66 3.05
N ALA A 211 13.76 7.38 2.76
CA ALA A 211 14.87 6.47 2.42
C ALA A 211 15.59 6.87 1.12
N PHE A 212 14.84 7.29 0.09
CA PHE A 212 15.42 7.70 -1.20
C PHE A 212 16.21 9.00 -1.07
N LYS A 213 15.66 10.02 -0.38
CA LYS A 213 16.35 11.29 -0.20
C LYS A 213 17.56 11.21 0.75
N GLU A 214 17.56 10.26 1.66
CA GLU A 214 18.73 9.94 2.48
C GLU A 214 19.84 9.30 1.65
N HIS A 215 19.47 8.39 0.73
CA HIS A 215 20.39 7.74 -0.21
C HIS A 215 20.92 8.72 -1.27
N ASN A 216 20.01 9.49 -1.88
CA ASN A 216 20.32 10.51 -2.90
C ASN A 216 19.31 11.67 -2.79
N PRO A 217 19.74 12.84 -2.24
CA PRO A 217 18.87 14.01 -2.10
C PRO A 217 18.29 14.56 -3.42
N ALA A 218 18.87 14.19 -4.57
CA ALA A 218 18.41 14.64 -5.88
C ALA A 218 17.14 13.93 -6.35
N VAL A 219 16.79 12.76 -5.76
CA VAL A 219 15.57 12.02 -6.11
C VAL A 219 14.34 12.90 -5.95
N LYS A 220 13.50 12.96 -6.99
CA LYS A 220 12.26 13.73 -6.98
C LYS A 220 11.07 12.85 -6.63
N CYS A 221 10.26 13.28 -5.67
CA CYS A 221 9.17 12.50 -5.11
C CYS A 221 7.83 13.21 -5.29
N PHE A 222 6.91 12.58 -6.03
CA PHE A 222 5.61 13.13 -6.40
C PHE A 222 4.46 12.38 -5.75
N VAL A 223 3.57 13.11 -5.11
CA VAL A 223 2.30 12.60 -4.61
C VAL A 223 1.35 12.42 -5.79
N VAL A 224 0.74 11.23 -5.90
CA VAL A 224 -0.31 10.97 -6.88
C VAL A 224 -1.68 11.07 -6.20
N GLU A 225 -2.57 11.86 -6.77
CA GLU A 225 -3.93 12.08 -6.28
C GLU A 225 -4.98 11.89 -7.39
N PRO A 226 -6.25 11.62 -7.04
CA PRO A 226 -7.31 11.53 -8.05
C PRO A 226 -7.64 12.91 -8.63
N GLU A 227 -7.84 12.97 -9.93
CA GLU A 227 -8.41 14.16 -10.57
C GLU A 227 -9.76 14.52 -9.92
N GLY A 228 -9.95 15.78 -9.58
CA GLY A 228 -11.15 16.26 -8.88
C GLY A 228 -11.19 16.02 -7.37
N ALA A 229 -10.18 15.37 -6.79
CA ALA A 229 -10.05 15.16 -5.33
C ALA A 229 -8.59 15.37 -4.85
N ALA A 230 -7.82 16.22 -5.51
CA ALA A 230 -6.40 16.46 -5.25
C ALA A 230 -6.19 17.54 -4.17
N VAL A 231 -6.62 17.25 -2.95
CA VAL A 231 -6.60 18.21 -1.83
C VAL A 231 -5.18 18.50 -1.32
N LEU A 232 -4.26 17.54 -1.40
CA LEU A 232 -2.87 17.74 -0.99
C LEU A 232 -2.14 18.69 -1.95
N ALA A 233 -2.54 18.70 -3.23
CA ALA A 233 -2.09 19.68 -4.23
C ALA A 233 -2.74 21.07 -4.05
N GLY A 234 -3.64 21.24 -3.07
CA GLY A 234 -4.37 22.49 -2.85
C GLY A 234 -5.49 22.74 -3.84
N VAL A 235 -5.93 21.72 -4.58
CA VAL A 235 -7.02 21.84 -5.56
C VAL A 235 -8.37 21.61 -4.86
N PRO A 236 -9.40 22.47 -5.12
CA PRO A 236 -10.73 22.25 -4.58
C PRO A 236 -11.34 20.91 -5.03
N VAL A 237 -12.04 20.24 -4.12
CA VAL A 237 -12.73 18.98 -4.45
C VAL A 237 -13.91 19.25 -5.36
N THR A 238 -13.90 18.66 -6.55
CA THR A 238 -14.98 18.73 -7.54
C THR A 238 -15.65 17.37 -7.76
N TYR A 239 -14.92 16.27 -7.52
CA TYR A 239 -15.39 14.90 -7.69
C TYR A 239 -14.84 13.99 -6.57
N PRO A 240 -15.49 13.99 -5.39
CA PRO A 240 -15.02 13.22 -4.22
C PRO A 240 -15.20 11.71 -4.36
N ASN A 241 -16.08 11.26 -5.26
CA ASN A 241 -16.45 9.86 -5.43
C ASN A 241 -15.68 9.21 -6.59
N HIS A 242 -14.37 9.47 -6.67
CA HIS A 242 -13.49 8.81 -7.63
C HIS A 242 -13.43 7.29 -7.40
N ARG A 243 -13.04 6.54 -8.44
CA ARG A 243 -13.02 5.06 -8.43
C ARG A 243 -11.69 4.47 -7.97
N ILE A 244 -10.64 5.27 -7.83
CA ILE A 244 -9.30 4.81 -7.43
C ILE A 244 -9.31 4.48 -5.94
N GLN A 245 -9.54 3.21 -5.61
CA GLN A 245 -9.67 2.77 -4.21
C GLN A 245 -8.33 2.73 -3.49
N GLY A 246 -8.35 3.01 -2.19
CA GLY A 246 -7.19 2.88 -1.28
C GLY A 246 -6.48 4.19 -0.94
N GLY A 247 -6.96 5.32 -1.45
CA GLY A 247 -6.42 6.66 -1.17
C GLY A 247 -7.36 7.76 -1.67
N GLY A 248 -6.87 9.00 -1.73
CA GLY A 248 -7.67 10.13 -2.19
C GLY A 248 -8.85 10.46 -1.27
N TYR A 249 -8.67 10.32 0.04
CA TYR A 249 -9.75 10.46 1.04
C TYR A 249 -10.17 11.91 1.35
N ASN A 250 -9.74 12.89 0.56
CA ASN A 250 -10.01 14.31 0.78
C ASN A 250 -9.50 14.83 2.14
N MET A 251 -8.42 14.24 2.65
CA MET A 251 -7.81 14.62 3.92
C MET A 251 -6.62 15.54 3.66
N LEU A 252 -6.74 16.81 4.05
CA LEU A 252 -5.65 17.80 3.94
C LEU A 252 -4.48 17.52 4.88
N ASN A 253 -4.76 16.97 6.06
CA ASN A 253 -3.77 16.72 7.08
C ASN A 253 -3.53 15.21 7.21
N LEU A 254 -2.38 14.77 6.71
CA LEU A 254 -1.90 13.40 6.88
C LEU A 254 -0.68 13.41 7.80
N PRO A 255 -0.81 12.96 9.06
CA PRO A 255 0.26 13.09 10.09
C PRO A 255 1.58 12.44 9.72
N LEU A 256 1.55 11.45 8.83
CA LEU A 256 2.74 10.72 8.37
C LEU A 256 3.44 11.39 7.18
N LEU A 257 2.75 12.26 6.47
CA LEU A 257 3.29 12.98 5.31
C LEU A 257 4.02 14.24 5.74
N ASN A 258 5.28 14.36 5.34
CA ASN A 258 6.03 15.60 5.49
C ASN A 258 5.99 16.40 4.19
N PRO A 259 5.25 17.52 4.13
CA PRO A 259 5.14 18.31 2.90
C PRO A 259 6.48 18.83 2.36
N ALA A 260 7.48 19.04 3.22
CA ALA A 260 8.81 19.50 2.82
C ALA A 260 9.60 18.45 2.00
N GLN A 261 9.14 17.21 1.97
CA GLN A 261 9.75 16.13 1.17
C GLN A 261 8.99 15.85 -0.14
N VAL A 262 7.89 16.56 -0.39
CA VAL A 262 7.10 16.44 -1.62
C VAL A 262 7.66 17.43 -2.65
N ASP A 263 8.13 16.93 -3.79
CA ASP A 263 8.66 17.76 -4.88
C ASP A 263 7.56 18.21 -5.84
N GLY A 264 6.38 17.58 -5.82
CA GLY A 264 5.24 17.94 -6.62
C GLY A 264 4.06 16.98 -6.52
N TYR A 265 3.04 17.23 -7.28
CA TYR A 265 1.78 16.49 -7.32
C TYR A 265 1.43 16.13 -8.75
N VAL A 266 0.90 14.93 -8.96
CA VAL A 266 0.35 14.49 -10.25
C VAL A 266 -1.08 14.03 -10.03
N THR A 267 -2.01 14.51 -10.85
CA THR A 267 -3.42 14.10 -10.78
C THR A 267 -3.73 13.07 -11.85
N VAL A 268 -4.42 12.01 -11.47
CA VAL A 268 -4.80 10.93 -12.38
C VAL A 268 -6.30 10.72 -12.37
N SER A 269 -6.92 10.70 -13.53
CA SER A 269 -8.34 10.41 -13.68
C SER A 269 -8.64 8.92 -13.50
N ASP A 270 -9.89 8.59 -13.15
CA ASP A 270 -10.38 7.20 -13.09
C ASP A 270 -10.11 6.45 -14.39
N ARG A 271 -10.33 7.12 -15.53
CA ARG A 271 -10.11 6.54 -16.86
C ARG A 271 -8.65 6.17 -17.10
N GLN A 272 -7.72 7.04 -16.73
CA GLN A 272 -6.27 6.77 -16.86
C GLN A 272 -5.85 5.61 -15.95
N ALA A 273 -6.28 5.62 -14.69
CA ALA A 273 -5.96 4.55 -13.74
C ALA A 273 -6.49 3.19 -14.21
N ILE A 274 -7.75 3.11 -14.65
CA ILE A 274 -8.36 1.87 -15.17
C ILE A 274 -7.65 1.40 -16.45
N ALA A 275 -7.47 2.29 -17.42
CA ALA A 275 -6.80 1.95 -18.68
C ALA A 275 -5.39 1.40 -18.43
N MET A 276 -4.64 2.05 -17.51
CA MET A 276 -3.28 1.63 -17.19
C MET A 276 -3.24 0.31 -16.39
N SER A 277 -4.17 0.07 -15.45
CA SER A 277 -4.29 -1.24 -14.79
C SER A 277 -4.55 -2.37 -15.80
N ARG A 278 -5.37 -2.12 -16.80
CA ARG A 278 -5.65 -3.08 -17.88
C ARG A 278 -4.44 -3.30 -18.79
N ARG A 279 -3.67 -2.24 -19.09
CA ARG A 279 -2.40 -2.35 -19.83
C ARG A 279 -1.36 -3.15 -19.04
N LEU A 280 -1.19 -2.87 -17.74
CA LEU A 280 -0.32 -3.66 -16.85
C LEU A 280 -0.63 -5.15 -16.93
N ALA A 281 -1.93 -5.52 -16.89
CA ALA A 281 -2.33 -6.91 -16.97
C ALA A 281 -2.04 -7.54 -18.35
N ARG A 282 -2.31 -6.81 -19.44
CA ARG A 282 -2.21 -7.36 -20.81
C ARG A 282 -0.79 -7.32 -21.38
N GLU A 283 -0.04 -6.25 -21.08
CA GLU A 283 1.26 -6.01 -21.66
C GLU A 283 2.40 -6.52 -20.79
N GLU A 284 2.27 -6.44 -19.45
CA GLU A 284 3.32 -6.85 -18.51
C GLU A 284 2.97 -8.11 -17.68
N GLY A 285 1.73 -8.63 -17.80
CA GLY A 285 1.27 -9.75 -16.97
C GLY A 285 1.10 -9.38 -15.49
N ILE A 286 0.98 -8.10 -15.17
CA ILE A 286 0.86 -7.58 -13.81
C ILE A 286 -0.61 -7.29 -13.49
N PHE A 287 -1.27 -8.22 -12.78
CA PHE A 287 -2.67 -8.11 -12.41
C PHE A 287 -2.84 -7.33 -11.10
N ALA A 288 -3.05 -6.00 -11.20
CA ALA A 288 -2.98 -5.07 -10.08
C ALA A 288 -4.20 -4.14 -10.00
N GLY A 289 -4.44 -3.52 -8.83
CA GLY A 289 -5.59 -2.66 -8.57
C GLY A 289 -5.47 -1.24 -9.16
N PHE A 290 -6.53 -0.44 -8.99
CA PHE A 290 -6.64 0.93 -9.52
C PHE A 290 -5.47 1.85 -9.17
N SER A 291 -5.03 1.86 -7.91
CA SER A 291 -3.93 2.72 -7.45
C SER A 291 -2.59 2.37 -8.09
N SER A 292 -2.41 1.12 -8.48
CA SER A 292 -1.23 0.69 -9.25
C SER A 292 -1.23 1.27 -10.65
N GLY A 293 -2.40 1.24 -11.32
CA GLY A 293 -2.58 1.90 -12.61
C GLY A 293 -2.37 3.41 -12.53
N ALA A 294 -2.87 4.04 -11.45
CA ALA A 294 -2.65 5.46 -11.21
C ALA A 294 -1.16 5.80 -11.07
N ASN A 295 -0.40 5.00 -10.31
CA ASN A 295 1.03 5.19 -10.14
C ASN A 295 1.79 5.11 -11.47
N VAL A 296 1.49 4.11 -12.30
CA VAL A 296 2.17 3.95 -13.59
C VAL A 296 1.77 5.05 -14.57
N ALA A 297 0.48 5.46 -14.59
CA ALA A 297 0.03 6.58 -15.43
C ALA A 297 0.74 7.90 -15.06
N ALA A 298 0.87 8.18 -13.76
CA ALA A 298 1.61 9.34 -13.26
C ALA A 298 3.11 9.28 -13.63
N ALA A 299 3.73 8.10 -13.52
CA ALA A 299 5.14 7.94 -13.90
C ALA A 299 5.38 8.16 -15.39
N ILE A 300 4.47 7.71 -16.26
CA ILE A 300 4.54 7.97 -17.70
C ILE A 300 4.45 9.47 -17.96
N GLU A 301 3.46 10.17 -17.38
CA GLU A 301 3.31 11.61 -17.54
C GLU A 301 4.58 12.37 -17.12
N LEU A 302 5.19 11.99 -16.00
CA LEU A 302 6.43 12.61 -15.54
C LEU A 302 7.60 12.38 -16.51
N LEU A 303 7.75 11.17 -17.07
CA LEU A 303 8.78 10.85 -18.03
C LEU A 303 8.56 11.55 -19.37
N GLU A 304 7.32 11.73 -19.80
CA GLU A 304 6.99 12.42 -21.06
C GLU A 304 7.10 13.96 -20.98
N THR A 305 7.12 14.54 -19.76
CA THR A 305 7.04 16.00 -19.61
C THR A 305 8.27 16.63 -18.97
N SER A 306 8.84 16.02 -17.93
CA SER A 306 9.82 16.69 -17.08
C SER A 306 11.04 15.84 -16.74
N PHE A 307 10.95 14.53 -16.95
CA PHE A 307 11.96 13.55 -16.53
C PHE A 307 12.33 12.58 -17.67
N GLU A 308 12.37 13.08 -18.90
CA GLU A 308 12.78 12.35 -20.10
C GLU A 308 14.16 11.68 -19.92
N GLY A 309 14.30 10.44 -20.34
CA GLY A 309 15.51 9.64 -20.18
C GLY A 309 15.79 9.11 -18.77
N GLN A 310 14.96 9.42 -17.78
CA GLN A 310 15.21 9.09 -16.38
C GLN A 310 14.53 7.78 -15.92
N THR A 311 14.86 7.35 -14.71
CA THR A 311 14.29 6.15 -14.07
C THR A 311 13.28 6.54 -13.01
N ALA A 312 12.00 6.22 -13.27
CA ALA A 312 10.92 6.36 -12.31
C ALA A 312 10.68 5.06 -11.54
N VAL A 313 10.37 5.17 -10.26
CA VAL A 313 9.96 4.04 -9.40
C VAL A 313 8.51 4.21 -8.98
N VAL A 314 7.75 3.13 -9.03
CA VAL A 314 6.34 3.08 -8.60
C VAL A 314 6.07 1.87 -7.73
N LEU A 315 5.04 1.96 -6.87
CA LEU A 315 4.52 0.82 -6.13
C LEU A 315 3.32 0.21 -6.85
N ILE A 316 3.38 -1.10 -7.10
CA ILE A 316 2.22 -1.90 -7.48
C ILE A 316 1.55 -2.33 -6.18
N CYS A 317 0.56 -1.56 -5.76
CA CYS A 317 0.08 -1.48 -4.40
C CYS A 317 -0.57 -2.76 -3.88
N ASP A 318 -1.39 -3.41 -4.72
CA ASP A 318 -2.16 -4.61 -4.39
C ASP A 318 -2.58 -5.41 -5.62
N SER A 319 -3.14 -6.60 -5.38
CA SER A 319 -3.61 -7.50 -6.42
C SER A 319 -4.95 -7.10 -7.01
N GLY A 320 -5.09 -7.25 -8.32
CA GLY A 320 -6.34 -7.14 -9.08
C GLY A 320 -7.44 -8.11 -8.64
N LEU A 321 -7.08 -9.20 -7.96
CA LEU A 321 -8.04 -10.16 -7.38
C LEU A 321 -9.00 -9.52 -6.38
N LYS A 322 -8.62 -8.40 -5.76
CA LYS A 322 -9.45 -7.67 -4.80
C LYS A 322 -10.54 -6.81 -5.44
N TYR A 323 -10.61 -6.81 -6.77
CA TYR A 323 -11.47 -5.92 -7.57
C TYR A 323 -12.29 -6.67 -8.63
N LEU A 324 -12.42 -8.01 -8.50
CA LEU A 324 -13.14 -8.85 -9.49
C LEU A 324 -14.62 -8.51 -9.59
N SER A 325 -15.22 -7.98 -8.52
CA SER A 325 -16.63 -7.52 -8.52
C SER A 325 -16.80 -6.05 -8.92
N THR A 326 -15.72 -5.40 -9.38
CA THR A 326 -15.75 -4.01 -9.85
C THR A 326 -15.58 -3.98 -11.37
N ASP A 327 -15.87 -2.82 -11.96
CA ASP A 327 -15.70 -2.56 -13.38
C ASP A 327 -14.25 -2.33 -13.84
N LEU A 328 -13.28 -2.56 -12.98
CA LEU A 328 -11.85 -2.49 -13.35
C LEU A 328 -11.52 -3.44 -14.51
N TRP A 329 -12.19 -4.59 -14.57
CA TRP A 329 -11.87 -5.68 -15.50
C TRP A 329 -12.93 -5.91 -16.60
N GLU A 330 -13.93 -5.03 -16.69
CA GLU A 330 -14.99 -5.09 -17.70
C GLU A 330 -14.61 -4.50 -19.07
#